data_dddbf5c1c135f3c6672606cf6abc377c
#
_entry.id   dddbf5c1c135f3c6672606cf6abc377c
#
_cell.length_a   1.000
_cell.length_b   1.000
_cell.length_c   1.000
_cell.angle_alpha   90.00
_cell.angle_beta   90.00
_cell.angle_gamma   90.00
#
_symmetry.space_group_name_H-M   'P 1'
#
loop_
_entity.id
_entity.type
_entity.pdbx_description
1 polymer ?
#
loop_
_entity_poly.entity_id
_entity_poly.type
_entity_poly.pdbx_seq_one_letter_code
_entity_poly.pdbx_strand_id
1 'polypeptide(L)'
;SQKSDSSKMQNYLKLHNMNGVNIMSAGSSMSEEWNFTDVAYGIYDNIYALTATGLIYEYDKAGNLLFSFGGRAVSSDRMGLFTSAAAITVDENGIIYVLDSERGRVQTFFPTEFATVTHRAIYELSEGNYESSGEIWASVLRLNGNSDIAHLGYGKALLYQGEYSEAMEHFKICKNKKYYSQAFWEIRNEWMNKYMSYILVGIAAAAIITSLLGLLRKRGILAKAESRRSRPVILKMMTHPIDTFYYLRSGKYGSVYSATGVYLLTFFVFVCDMYLPSYLFRRTDISAIPIFSIPLIFFVPLALLLFGNKMISSICEGEGSFKNIYITTAYAF
;
A
#
# COMPACT_ATOMS: atom_id res chain seq x y z
N SER A 1 -24.32 16.20 -31.23
CA SER A 1 -23.27 15.59 -30.39
C SER A 1 -23.93 14.72 -29.33
N GLN A 2 -24.06 13.42 -29.63
CA GLN A 2 -24.47 12.43 -28.65
C GLN A 2 -23.28 12.23 -27.70
N LYS A 3 -23.43 12.68 -26.46
CA LYS A 3 -22.63 12.20 -25.34
C LYS A 3 -22.95 10.71 -25.22
N SER A 4 -21.99 9.85 -25.54
CA SER A 4 -22.06 8.45 -25.18
C SER A 4 -22.05 8.37 -23.65
N ASP A 5 -23.20 8.03 -23.11
CA ASP A 5 -23.36 7.73 -21.68
C ASP A 5 -22.52 6.48 -21.38
N SER A 6 -21.35 6.69 -20.81
CA SER A 6 -20.47 5.64 -20.27
C SER A 6 -21.04 4.98 -19.00
N SER A 7 -22.29 5.24 -18.67
CA SER A 7 -23.02 4.67 -17.52
C SER A 7 -23.68 3.31 -17.80
N LYS A 8 -23.46 2.71 -18.99
CA LYS A 8 -23.95 1.35 -19.29
C LYS A 8 -22.93 0.26 -18.95
N MET A 9 -22.32 0.32 -17.82
CA MET A 9 -21.67 -0.83 -17.18
C MET A 9 -22.75 -1.69 -16.52
N GLN A 10 -23.41 -2.60 -17.24
CA GLN A 10 -24.70 -3.04 -16.79
C GLN A 10 -24.94 -4.53 -16.64
N ASN A 11 -23.95 -5.38 -16.69
CA ASN A 11 -24.19 -6.80 -16.41
C ASN A 11 -23.28 -7.32 -15.30
N TYR A 12 -23.28 -6.61 -14.17
CA TYR A 12 -22.64 -7.11 -12.98
C TYR A 12 -23.45 -8.25 -12.38
N LEU A 13 -22.76 -9.28 -11.96
CA LEU A 13 -23.30 -10.25 -11.05
C LEU A 13 -23.75 -9.51 -9.77
N LYS A 14 -24.98 -9.76 -9.34
CA LYS A 14 -25.56 -9.11 -8.16
C LYS A 14 -26.18 -10.17 -7.26
N LEU A 15 -25.91 -10.08 -5.99
CA LEU A 15 -26.58 -10.86 -4.96
C LEU A 15 -27.46 -9.93 -4.14
N HIS A 16 -28.78 -10.08 -4.23
CA HIS A 16 -29.72 -9.27 -3.48
C HIS A 16 -30.19 -10.01 -2.23
N ASN A 17 -30.26 -9.31 -1.12
CA ASN A 17 -30.96 -9.80 0.06
C ASN A 17 -32.48 -9.74 -0.14
N MET A 18 -33.26 -10.25 0.84
CA MET A 18 -34.73 -10.21 0.78
C MET A 18 -35.31 -8.80 0.68
N ASN A 19 -34.59 -7.78 1.05
CA ASN A 19 -34.99 -6.38 0.95
C ASN A 19 -34.61 -5.74 -0.41
N GLY A 20 -34.07 -6.52 -1.34
CA GLY A 20 -33.67 -6.05 -2.67
C GLY A 20 -32.34 -5.25 -2.68
N VAL A 21 -31.61 -5.20 -1.59
CA VAL A 21 -30.30 -4.53 -1.50
C VAL A 21 -29.23 -5.46 -2.03
N ASN A 22 -28.40 -4.97 -2.98
CA ASN A 22 -27.24 -5.73 -3.44
C ASN A 22 -26.22 -5.82 -2.32
N ILE A 23 -25.95 -7.03 -1.83
CA ILE A 23 -24.98 -7.32 -0.76
C ILE A 23 -23.61 -7.68 -1.29
N MET A 24 -23.47 -7.94 -2.58
CA MET A 24 -22.18 -8.16 -3.22
C MET A 24 -21.46 -6.82 -3.32
N SER A 25 -20.35 -6.68 -2.63
CA SER A 25 -19.51 -5.49 -2.79
C SER A 25 -18.96 -5.47 -4.21
N ALA A 26 -19.05 -4.32 -4.89
CA ALA A 26 -18.42 -4.14 -6.20
C ALA A 26 -16.88 -4.22 -6.01
N GLY A 27 -16.37 -5.44 -5.93
CA GLY A 27 -14.94 -5.73 -5.81
C GLY A 27 -14.25 -5.44 -7.13
N SER A 28 -13.03 -4.97 -7.06
CA SER A 28 -12.11 -4.73 -8.18
C SER A 28 -11.69 -6.00 -8.95
N SER A 29 -12.23 -7.15 -8.59
CA SER A 29 -11.88 -8.46 -9.14
C SER A 29 -12.97 -9.07 -10.04
N MET A 30 -13.99 -8.31 -10.43
CA MET A 30 -14.90 -8.78 -11.45
C MET A 30 -14.16 -8.91 -12.79
N SER A 31 -14.37 -10.03 -13.48
CA SER A 31 -13.74 -10.27 -14.78
C SER A 31 -14.13 -9.20 -15.79
N GLU A 32 -13.25 -8.90 -16.73
CA GLU A 32 -13.53 -8.00 -17.84
C GLU A 32 -14.56 -8.58 -18.83
N GLU A 33 -14.89 -9.87 -18.73
CA GLU A 33 -15.94 -10.52 -19.51
C GLU A 33 -17.30 -10.38 -18.84
N TRP A 34 -18.15 -9.60 -19.47
CA TRP A 34 -19.46 -9.17 -18.94
C TRP A 34 -20.64 -9.99 -19.45
N ASN A 35 -20.40 -11.01 -20.28
CA ASN A 35 -21.44 -11.75 -20.95
C ASN A 35 -21.71 -13.09 -20.26
N PHE A 36 -22.30 -13.03 -19.06
CA PHE A 36 -22.73 -14.22 -18.34
C PHE A 36 -23.99 -14.81 -18.99
N THR A 37 -23.94 -16.13 -19.23
CA THR A 37 -25.03 -16.90 -19.80
C THR A 37 -25.97 -17.44 -18.73
N ASP A 38 -25.36 -17.93 -17.62
CA ASP A 38 -26.08 -18.53 -16.50
C ASP A 38 -25.31 -18.41 -15.21
N VAL A 39 -25.99 -18.59 -14.06
CA VAL A 39 -25.42 -18.46 -12.71
C VAL A 39 -25.98 -19.55 -11.81
N ALA A 40 -25.09 -20.22 -11.06
CA ALA A 40 -25.46 -21.20 -10.05
C ALA A 40 -24.94 -20.81 -8.67
N TYR A 41 -25.66 -21.23 -7.63
CA TYR A 41 -25.28 -21.01 -6.23
C TYR A 41 -24.74 -22.29 -5.64
N GLY A 42 -23.58 -22.22 -4.98
CA GLY A 42 -22.90 -23.37 -4.38
C GLY A 42 -23.17 -23.55 -2.89
N ILE A 43 -22.67 -24.64 -2.32
CA ILE A 43 -22.94 -25.08 -0.94
C ILE A 43 -22.28 -24.23 0.16
N TYR A 44 -21.24 -23.47 -0.16
CA TYR A 44 -20.51 -22.60 0.77
C TYR A 44 -20.77 -21.11 0.50
N ASP A 45 -21.98 -20.76 0.08
CA ASP A 45 -22.33 -19.40 -0.33
C ASP A 45 -21.49 -18.85 -1.51
N ASN A 46 -20.82 -19.72 -2.25
CA ASN A 46 -20.09 -19.36 -3.45
C ASN A 46 -21.01 -19.29 -4.67
N ILE A 47 -20.63 -18.48 -5.65
CA ILE A 47 -21.42 -18.18 -6.82
C ILE A 47 -20.62 -18.54 -8.06
N TYR A 48 -21.17 -19.39 -8.90
CA TYR A 48 -20.59 -19.78 -10.19
C TYR A 48 -21.28 -19.00 -11.31
N ALA A 49 -20.50 -18.27 -12.10
CA ALA A 49 -20.99 -17.51 -13.24
C ALA A 49 -20.38 -18.05 -14.53
N LEU A 50 -21.24 -18.57 -15.40
CA LEU A 50 -20.88 -19.12 -16.70
C LEU A 50 -20.92 -18.04 -17.77
N THR A 51 -19.88 -17.94 -18.59
CA THR A 51 -19.85 -17.04 -19.73
C THR A 51 -20.21 -17.76 -21.02
N ALA A 52 -20.62 -17.01 -22.04
CA ALA A 52 -20.86 -17.52 -23.38
C ALA A 52 -19.59 -18.15 -24.02
N THR A 53 -18.42 -17.76 -23.58
CA THR A 53 -17.12 -18.32 -24.01
C THR A 53 -16.79 -19.63 -23.31
N GLY A 54 -17.63 -20.11 -22.38
CA GLY A 54 -17.40 -21.33 -21.62
C GLY A 54 -16.44 -21.18 -20.44
N LEU A 55 -16.02 -19.96 -20.11
CA LEU A 55 -15.30 -19.70 -18.87
C LEU A 55 -16.30 -19.69 -17.71
N ILE A 56 -15.89 -20.31 -16.62
CA ILE A 56 -16.63 -20.37 -15.37
C ILE A 56 -15.84 -19.58 -14.34
N TYR A 57 -16.46 -18.56 -13.78
CA TYR A 57 -15.91 -17.77 -12.70
C TYR A 57 -16.59 -18.16 -11.39
N GLU A 58 -15.81 -18.39 -10.37
CA GLU A 58 -16.29 -18.67 -9.05
C GLU A 58 -15.99 -17.50 -8.13
N TYR A 59 -17.02 -17.00 -7.44
CA TYR A 59 -16.96 -15.87 -6.52
C TYR A 59 -17.40 -16.30 -5.12
N ASP A 60 -16.84 -15.64 -4.10
CA ASP A 60 -17.41 -15.71 -2.75
C ASP A 60 -18.67 -14.82 -2.62
N LYS A 61 -19.36 -14.91 -1.49
CA LYS A 61 -20.56 -14.11 -1.17
C LYS A 61 -20.30 -12.59 -1.23
N ALA A 62 -19.07 -12.15 -1.00
CA ALA A 62 -18.67 -10.75 -1.06
C ALA A 62 -18.36 -10.26 -2.49
N GLY A 63 -18.28 -11.17 -3.47
CA GLY A 63 -17.97 -10.88 -4.87
C GLY A 63 -16.47 -10.91 -5.19
N ASN A 64 -15.63 -11.49 -4.31
CA ASN A 64 -14.23 -11.71 -4.64
C ASN A 64 -14.10 -12.94 -5.54
N LEU A 65 -13.33 -12.81 -6.62
CA LEU A 65 -13.02 -13.93 -7.50
C LEU A 65 -12.12 -14.94 -6.78
N LEU A 66 -12.57 -16.19 -6.72
CA LEU A 66 -11.82 -17.31 -6.12
C LEU A 66 -11.07 -18.09 -7.18
N PHE A 67 -11.80 -18.57 -8.18
CA PHE A 67 -11.27 -19.41 -9.24
C PHE A 67 -11.86 -19.02 -10.60
N SER A 68 -11.12 -19.35 -11.66
CA SER A 68 -11.62 -19.32 -13.02
C SER A 68 -11.13 -20.57 -13.76
N PHE A 69 -12.03 -21.26 -14.44
CA PHE A 69 -11.73 -22.48 -15.17
C PHE A 69 -12.66 -22.65 -16.35
N GLY A 70 -12.42 -23.68 -17.17
CA GLY A 70 -13.15 -23.88 -18.40
C GLY A 70 -12.60 -23.06 -19.57
N GLY A 71 -13.35 -22.96 -20.64
CA GLY A 71 -12.99 -22.20 -21.83
C GLY A 71 -13.69 -22.67 -23.09
N ARG A 72 -13.44 -21.96 -24.20
CA ARG A 72 -14.01 -22.29 -25.51
C ARG A 72 -13.04 -23.09 -26.37
N ALA A 73 -13.52 -24.16 -26.99
CA ALA A 73 -12.82 -24.82 -28.08
C ALA A 73 -13.82 -25.45 -29.06
N VAL A 74 -13.83 -24.98 -30.28
CA VAL A 74 -14.73 -25.46 -31.33
C VAL A 74 -14.26 -26.81 -31.88
N SER A 75 -12.96 -27.02 -32.01
CA SER A 75 -12.35 -28.20 -32.64
C SER A 75 -11.68 -29.18 -31.68
N SER A 76 -11.76 -28.95 -30.36
CA SER A 76 -11.15 -29.82 -29.35
C SER A 76 -12.20 -30.51 -28.50
N ASP A 77 -11.97 -31.81 -28.26
CA ASP A 77 -12.85 -32.64 -27.42
C ASP A 77 -12.33 -32.78 -25.97
N ARG A 78 -11.41 -31.89 -25.58
CA ARG A 78 -10.84 -31.89 -24.22
C ARG A 78 -11.93 -31.58 -23.21
N MET A 79 -11.90 -32.32 -22.10
CA MET A 79 -12.72 -32.00 -20.92
C MET A 79 -12.41 -30.60 -20.40
N GLY A 80 -13.44 -29.91 -19.95
CA GLY A 80 -13.34 -28.52 -19.49
C GLY A 80 -13.40 -27.46 -20.59
N LEU A 81 -13.50 -27.88 -21.87
CA LEU A 81 -13.69 -26.96 -22.98
C LEU A 81 -15.08 -27.16 -23.64
N PHE A 82 -15.72 -26.06 -23.98
CA PHE A 82 -17.09 -26.02 -24.50
C PHE A 82 -17.14 -25.41 -25.90
N THR A 83 -18.06 -25.88 -26.71
CA THR A 83 -18.38 -25.23 -27.97
C THR A 83 -19.42 -24.11 -27.75
N SER A 84 -20.45 -24.39 -26.95
CA SER A 84 -21.50 -23.45 -26.59
C SER A 84 -22.02 -23.76 -25.18
N ALA A 85 -21.40 -23.18 -24.17
CA ALA A 85 -21.84 -23.36 -22.79
C ALA A 85 -23.16 -22.59 -22.55
N ALA A 86 -24.21 -23.30 -22.18
CA ALA A 86 -25.54 -22.76 -22.11
C ALA A 86 -26.16 -22.66 -20.71
N ALA A 87 -25.85 -23.61 -19.82
CA ALA A 87 -26.38 -23.63 -18.46
C ALA A 87 -25.37 -24.24 -17.49
N ILE A 88 -25.45 -23.83 -16.22
CA ILE A 88 -24.63 -24.33 -15.10
C ILE A 88 -25.53 -24.60 -13.90
N THR A 89 -25.27 -25.71 -13.20
CA THR A 89 -25.92 -26.00 -11.93
C THR A 89 -24.94 -26.69 -10.99
N VAL A 90 -25.21 -26.65 -9.69
CA VAL A 90 -24.40 -27.27 -8.64
C VAL A 90 -25.31 -28.14 -7.78
N ASP A 91 -24.85 -29.34 -7.43
CA ASP A 91 -25.59 -30.23 -6.54
C ASP A 91 -25.24 -30.02 -5.05
N GLU A 92 -25.90 -30.78 -4.17
CA GLU A 92 -25.70 -30.75 -2.71
C GLU A 92 -24.28 -31.23 -2.27
N ASN A 93 -23.53 -31.85 -3.16
CA ASN A 93 -22.16 -32.29 -2.91
C ASN A 93 -21.12 -31.30 -3.47
N GLY A 94 -21.56 -30.18 -4.06
CA GLY A 94 -20.68 -29.20 -4.69
C GLY A 94 -20.16 -29.61 -6.07
N ILE A 95 -20.76 -30.64 -6.69
CA ILE A 95 -20.43 -31.06 -8.05
C ILE A 95 -21.08 -30.12 -9.03
N ILE A 96 -20.31 -29.60 -9.98
CA ILE A 96 -20.75 -28.61 -10.95
C ILE A 96 -21.08 -29.34 -12.26
N TYR A 97 -22.26 -29.07 -12.79
CA TYR A 97 -22.73 -29.61 -14.08
C TYR A 97 -22.90 -28.45 -15.06
N VAL A 98 -22.26 -28.58 -16.24
CA VAL A 98 -22.32 -27.55 -17.30
C VAL A 98 -22.80 -28.15 -18.58
N LEU A 99 -23.85 -27.59 -19.17
CA LEU A 99 -24.45 -28.03 -20.42
C LEU A 99 -23.73 -27.37 -21.61
N ASP A 100 -23.19 -28.17 -22.51
CA ASP A 100 -22.77 -27.78 -23.86
C ASP A 100 -23.91 -28.03 -24.84
N SER A 101 -24.62 -26.99 -25.20
CA SER A 101 -25.84 -27.09 -26.02
C SER A 101 -25.55 -27.52 -27.46
N GLU A 102 -24.40 -27.11 -28.02
CA GLU A 102 -24.04 -27.49 -29.40
C GLU A 102 -23.60 -28.94 -29.50
N ARG A 103 -22.94 -29.47 -28.49
CA ARG A 103 -22.50 -30.86 -28.42
C ARG A 103 -23.52 -31.79 -27.79
N GLY A 104 -24.62 -31.26 -27.23
CA GLY A 104 -25.67 -32.04 -26.57
C GLY A 104 -25.18 -32.89 -25.39
N ARG A 105 -24.19 -32.39 -24.63
CA ARG A 105 -23.59 -33.11 -23.50
C ARG A 105 -23.48 -32.25 -22.25
N VAL A 106 -23.50 -32.89 -21.11
CA VAL A 106 -23.18 -32.30 -19.80
C VAL A 106 -21.77 -32.67 -19.38
N GLN A 107 -20.95 -31.69 -19.01
CA GLN A 107 -19.67 -31.91 -18.40
C GLN A 107 -19.77 -31.71 -16.90
N THR A 108 -19.11 -32.58 -16.14
CA THR A 108 -19.14 -32.59 -14.68
C THR A 108 -17.78 -32.20 -14.15
N PHE A 109 -17.75 -31.28 -13.18
CA PHE A 109 -16.53 -30.85 -12.48
C PHE A 109 -16.63 -31.16 -11.01
N PHE A 110 -15.60 -31.81 -10.50
CA PHE A 110 -15.45 -32.12 -9.08
C PHE A 110 -14.52 -31.11 -8.43
N PRO A 111 -14.86 -30.58 -7.24
CA PRO A 111 -13.94 -29.69 -6.52
C PRO A 111 -12.67 -30.47 -6.15
N THR A 112 -11.53 -29.82 -6.33
CA THR A 112 -10.24 -30.35 -5.85
C THR A 112 -10.16 -30.21 -4.33
N GLU A 113 -9.25 -30.96 -3.69
CA GLU A 113 -8.98 -30.81 -2.26
C GLU A 113 -8.68 -29.34 -1.90
N PHE A 114 -7.85 -28.68 -2.70
CA PHE A 114 -7.52 -27.27 -2.53
C PHE A 114 -8.76 -26.37 -2.59
N ALA A 115 -9.67 -26.57 -3.53
CA ALA A 115 -10.91 -25.81 -3.63
C ALA A 115 -11.82 -26.06 -2.43
N THR A 116 -12.03 -27.34 -2.06
CA THR A 116 -12.89 -27.71 -0.93
C THR A 116 -12.43 -27.09 0.39
N VAL A 117 -11.13 -27.18 0.69
CA VAL A 117 -10.54 -26.61 1.90
C VAL A 117 -10.63 -25.06 1.87
N THR A 118 -10.41 -24.46 0.69
CA THR A 118 -10.53 -22.99 0.52
C THR A 118 -11.97 -22.52 0.75
N HIS A 119 -12.96 -23.20 0.17
CA HIS A 119 -14.38 -22.86 0.37
C HIS A 119 -14.77 -22.93 1.85
N ARG A 120 -14.37 -24.00 2.54
CA ARG A 120 -14.62 -24.15 3.96
C ARG A 120 -13.95 -23.05 4.78
N ALA A 121 -12.72 -22.70 4.47
CA ALA A 121 -12.00 -21.62 5.16
C ALA A 121 -12.70 -20.26 5.00
N ILE A 122 -13.21 -19.96 3.80
CA ILE A 122 -13.98 -18.73 3.51
C ILE A 122 -15.29 -18.74 4.28
N TYR A 123 -15.99 -19.87 4.27
CA TYR A 123 -17.26 -20.02 4.97
C TYR A 123 -17.10 -19.79 6.48
N GLU A 124 -16.16 -20.48 7.14
CA GLU A 124 -15.84 -20.29 8.56
C GLU A 124 -15.47 -18.83 8.90
N LEU A 125 -14.70 -18.18 8.01
CA LEU A 125 -14.37 -16.76 8.16
C LEU A 125 -15.62 -15.87 8.10
N SER A 126 -16.56 -16.18 7.21
CA SER A 126 -17.79 -15.40 7.03
C SER A 126 -18.78 -15.58 8.20
N GLU A 127 -18.77 -16.75 8.81
CA GLU A 127 -19.55 -17.06 10.01
C GLU A 127 -18.94 -16.49 11.30
N GLY A 128 -17.73 -15.91 11.23
CA GLY A 128 -17.05 -15.34 12.40
C GLY A 128 -16.22 -16.34 13.21
N ASN A 129 -16.04 -17.54 12.72
CA ASN A 129 -15.25 -18.61 13.36
C ASN A 129 -13.76 -18.41 13.01
N TYR A 130 -13.16 -17.31 13.48
CA TYR A 130 -11.82 -16.87 13.05
C TYR A 130 -10.70 -17.86 13.41
N GLU A 131 -10.79 -18.53 14.55
CA GLU A 131 -9.79 -19.53 14.98
C GLU A 131 -9.82 -20.75 14.05
N SER A 132 -10.99 -21.37 13.87
CA SER A 132 -11.19 -22.48 12.94
C SER A 132 -10.79 -22.12 11.51
N SER A 133 -11.21 -20.96 11.03
CA SER A 133 -10.83 -20.45 9.71
C SER A 133 -9.31 -20.31 9.57
N GLY A 134 -8.62 -19.81 10.59
CA GLY A 134 -7.16 -19.68 10.62
C GLY A 134 -6.44 -21.02 10.43
N GLU A 135 -6.84 -22.06 11.17
CA GLU A 135 -6.29 -23.41 11.03
C GLU A 135 -6.49 -23.99 9.63
N ILE A 136 -7.69 -23.77 9.06
CA ILE A 136 -8.00 -24.23 7.71
C ILE A 136 -7.16 -23.46 6.67
N TRP A 137 -7.02 -22.13 6.80
CA TRP A 137 -6.17 -21.34 5.92
C TRP A 137 -4.70 -21.75 5.99
N ALA A 138 -4.20 -22.09 7.19
CA ALA A 138 -2.85 -22.65 7.33
C ALA A 138 -2.69 -23.97 6.56
N SER A 139 -3.76 -24.77 6.46
CA SER A 139 -3.78 -25.99 5.65
C SER A 139 -3.77 -25.67 4.15
N VAL A 140 -4.52 -24.67 3.69
CA VAL A 140 -4.51 -24.18 2.31
C VAL A 140 -3.10 -23.69 1.92
N LEU A 141 -2.42 -22.95 2.80
CA LEU A 141 -1.06 -22.48 2.57
C LEU A 141 -0.03 -23.62 2.50
N ARG A 142 -0.27 -24.75 3.20
CA ARG A 142 0.56 -25.97 3.04
C ARG A 142 0.40 -26.61 1.68
N LEU A 143 -0.81 -26.55 1.09
CA LEU A 143 -1.08 -27.06 -0.26
C LEU A 143 -0.51 -26.13 -1.34
N ASN A 144 -0.64 -24.83 -1.14
CA ASN A 144 -0.12 -23.80 -2.05
C ASN A 144 0.34 -22.56 -1.28
N GLY A 145 1.63 -22.50 -0.97
CA GLY A 145 2.26 -21.40 -0.22
C GLY A 145 2.33 -20.06 -0.96
N ASN A 146 2.00 -20.01 -2.26
CA ASN A 146 1.98 -18.76 -3.05
C ASN A 146 0.56 -18.28 -3.36
N SER A 147 -0.45 -18.83 -2.68
CA SER A 147 -1.84 -18.42 -2.90
C SER A 147 -2.15 -17.06 -2.25
N ASP A 148 -2.33 -16.03 -3.07
CA ASP A 148 -2.71 -14.69 -2.60
C ASP A 148 -4.04 -14.71 -1.82
N ILE A 149 -5.00 -15.55 -2.25
CA ILE A 149 -6.29 -15.74 -1.57
C ILE A 149 -6.08 -16.33 -0.17
N ALA A 150 -5.20 -17.33 -0.05
CA ALA A 150 -4.92 -17.95 1.24
C ALA A 150 -4.18 -17.00 2.19
N HIS A 151 -3.20 -16.24 1.70
CA HIS A 151 -2.55 -15.20 2.49
C HIS A 151 -3.54 -14.11 2.92
N LEU A 152 -4.45 -13.69 2.04
CA LEU A 152 -5.49 -12.72 2.39
C LEU A 152 -6.45 -13.27 3.45
N GLY A 153 -6.92 -14.51 3.27
CA GLY A 153 -7.86 -15.16 4.18
C GLY A 153 -7.24 -15.40 5.56
N TYR A 154 -6.03 -15.96 5.60
CA TYR A 154 -5.29 -16.21 6.84
C TYR A 154 -4.97 -14.90 7.57
N GLY A 155 -4.49 -13.89 6.84
CA GLY A 155 -4.26 -12.56 7.40
C GLY A 155 -5.52 -11.94 8.00
N LYS A 156 -6.70 -12.12 7.39
CA LYS A 156 -7.98 -11.68 7.97
C LYS A 156 -8.33 -12.45 9.24
N ALA A 157 -8.14 -13.76 9.26
CA ALA A 157 -8.37 -14.56 10.45
C ALA A 157 -7.50 -14.07 11.62
N LEU A 158 -6.20 -13.87 11.40
CA LEU A 158 -5.26 -13.31 12.36
C LEU A 158 -5.64 -11.89 12.82
N LEU A 159 -6.06 -11.03 11.87
CA LEU A 159 -6.50 -9.66 12.19
C LEU A 159 -7.66 -9.65 13.19
N TYR A 160 -8.64 -10.53 13.00
CA TYR A 160 -9.80 -10.64 13.89
C TYR A 160 -9.50 -11.38 15.20
N GLN A 161 -8.42 -12.18 15.25
CA GLN A 161 -7.89 -12.76 16.48
C GLN A 161 -7.04 -11.77 17.30
N GLY A 162 -6.67 -10.62 16.74
CA GLY A 162 -5.83 -9.62 17.37
C GLY A 162 -4.32 -9.79 17.10
N GLU A 163 -3.94 -10.77 16.29
CA GLU A 163 -2.55 -11.05 15.93
C GLU A 163 -2.09 -10.12 14.76
N TYR A 164 -2.11 -8.82 15.03
CA TYR A 164 -1.94 -7.78 14.01
C TYR A 164 -0.60 -7.82 13.29
N SER A 165 0.48 -8.14 14.02
CA SER A 165 1.83 -8.16 13.45
C SER A 165 2.00 -9.25 12.40
N GLU A 166 1.49 -10.45 12.69
CA GLU A 166 1.52 -11.59 11.77
C GLU A 166 0.58 -11.36 10.59
N ALA A 167 -0.62 -10.83 10.86
CA ALA A 167 -1.59 -10.44 9.83
C ALA A 167 -0.96 -9.49 8.79
N MET A 168 -0.16 -8.50 9.24
CA MET A 168 0.53 -7.56 8.35
C MET A 168 1.51 -8.25 7.41
N GLU A 169 2.24 -9.28 7.85
CA GLU A 169 3.16 -10.03 7.00
C GLU A 169 2.41 -10.71 5.87
N HIS A 170 1.28 -11.37 6.17
CA HIS A 170 0.43 -12.00 5.16
C HIS A 170 -0.18 -10.99 4.18
N PHE A 171 -0.68 -9.86 4.66
CA PHE A 171 -1.20 -8.81 3.79
C PHE A 171 -0.14 -8.16 2.90
N LYS A 172 1.12 -8.13 3.34
CA LYS A 172 2.25 -7.67 2.54
C LYS A 172 2.58 -8.65 1.41
N ILE A 173 2.52 -9.96 1.66
CA ILE A 173 2.75 -10.99 0.65
C ILE A 173 1.70 -10.89 -0.46
N CYS A 174 0.40 -10.88 -0.12
CA CYS A 174 -0.69 -10.73 -1.10
C CYS A 174 -0.90 -9.28 -1.58
N LYS A 175 -0.01 -8.35 -1.23
CA LYS A 175 -0.01 -6.93 -1.66
C LYS A 175 -1.32 -6.18 -1.34
N ASN A 176 -2.06 -6.62 -0.31
CA ASN A 176 -3.33 -6.00 0.06
C ASN A 176 -3.12 -4.83 1.02
N LYS A 177 -3.02 -3.62 0.45
CA LYS A 177 -2.79 -2.39 1.20
C LYS A 177 -3.92 -2.03 2.17
N LYS A 178 -5.16 -2.38 1.84
CA LYS A 178 -6.34 -2.05 2.66
C LYS A 178 -6.25 -2.74 4.03
N TYR A 179 -6.12 -4.07 4.04
CA TYR A 179 -6.05 -4.83 5.29
C TYR A 179 -4.72 -4.65 6.03
N TYR A 180 -3.62 -4.47 5.28
CA TYR A 180 -2.35 -4.06 5.89
C TYR A 180 -2.49 -2.75 6.67
N SER A 181 -3.14 -1.74 6.08
CA SER A 181 -3.40 -0.46 6.74
C SER A 181 -4.27 -0.61 7.99
N GLN A 182 -5.26 -1.48 7.94
CA GLN A 182 -6.14 -1.76 9.07
C GLN A 182 -5.35 -2.40 10.24
N ALA A 183 -4.56 -3.44 9.97
CA ALA A 183 -3.72 -4.09 10.98
C ALA A 183 -2.68 -3.11 11.58
N PHE A 184 -2.03 -2.30 10.73
CA PHE A 184 -1.11 -1.27 11.17
C PHE A 184 -1.78 -0.21 12.05
N TRP A 185 -3.02 0.16 11.73
CA TRP A 185 -3.79 1.12 12.52
C TRP A 185 -4.06 0.58 13.93
N GLU A 186 -4.40 -0.70 14.07
CA GLU A 186 -4.61 -1.34 15.38
C GLU A 186 -3.33 -1.36 16.22
N ILE A 187 -2.19 -1.78 15.66
CA ILE A 187 -0.88 -1.75 16.35
C ILE A 187 -0.53 -0.33 16.80
N ARG A 188 -0.71 0.65 15.92
CA ARG A 188 -0.47 2.06 16.26
C ARG A 188 -1.39 2.54 17.37
N ASN A 189 -2.64 2.13 17.34
CA ASN A 189 -3.65 2.53 18.31
C ASN A 189 -3.33 1.94 19.70
N GLU A 190 -2.94 0.68 19.77
CA GLU A 190 -2.46 0.03 21.00
C GLU A 190 -1.24 0.75 21.55
N TRP A 191 -0.25 1.04 20.70
CA TRP A 191 0.94 1.77 21.10
C TRP A 191 0.62 3.17 21.61
N MET A 192 -0.25 3.89 20.91
CA MET A 192 -0.68 5.23 21.33
C MET A 192 -1.43 5.19 22.66
N ASN A 193 -2.35 4.28 22.84
CA ASN A 193 -3.10 4.14 24.09
C ASN A 193 -2.15 3.84 25.27
N LYS A 194 -1.11 3.04 25.04
CA LYS A 194 -0.13 2.69 26.07
C LYS A 194 0.81 3.84 26.42
N TYR A 195 1.29 4.61 25.48
CA TYR A 195 2.39 5.56 25.68
C TYR A 195 2.02 7.04 25.61
N MET A 196 0.86 7.41 25.05
CA MET A 196 0.49 8.81 24.80
C MET A 196 0.46 9.63 26.10
N SER A 197 -0.07 9.07 27.17
CA SER A 197 -0.12 9.75 28.48
C SER A 197 1.29 10.09 29.00
N TYR A 198 2.25 9.17 28.87
CA TYR A 198 3.63 9.40 29.29
C TYR A 198 4.33 10.45 28.43
N ILE A 199 4.07 10.45 27.13
CA ILE A 199 4.61 11.45 26.19
C ILE A 199 4.07 12.84 26.54
N LEU A 200 2.78 12.98 26.80
CA LEU A 200 2.16 14.26 27.19
C LEU A 200 2.71 14.78 28.50
N VAL A 201 2.86 13.91 29.50
CA VAL A 201 3.48 14.28 30.79
C VAL A 201 4.94 14.69 30.59
N GLY A 202 5.69 13.99 29.77
CA GLY A 202 7.08 14.35 29.45
C GLY A 202 7.20 15.73 28.77
N ILE A 203 6.33 16.03 27.81
CA ILE A 203 6.29 17.33 27.14
C ILE A 203 5.93 18.45 28.14
N ALA A 204 4.94 18.22 28.98
CA ALA A 204 4.54 19.19 30.01
C ALA A 204 5.68 19.45 31.02
N ALA A 205 6.34 18.40 31.49
CA ALA A 205 7.50 18.52 32.37
C ALA A 205 8.65 19.30 31.72
N ALA A 206 8.97 19.00 30.46
CA ALA A 206 9.99 19.73 29.71
C ALA A 206 9.64 21.23 29.54
N ALA A 207 8.38 21.56 29.29
CA ALA A 207 7.90 22.94 29.19
C ALA A 207 8.01 23.68 30.54
N ILE A 208 7.69 23.01 31.65
CA ILE A 208 7.83 23.57 33.00
C ILE A 208 9.30 23.79 33.33
N ILE A 209 10.18 22.82 33.05
CA ILE A 209 11.62 22.93 33.31
C ILE A 209 12.23 24.09 32.49
N THR A 210 11.92 24.20 31.21
CA THR A 210 12.43 25.28 30.36
C THR A 210 11.93 26.65 30.82
N SER A 211 10.68 26.76 31.28
CA SER A 211 10.08 27.97 31.85
C SER A 211 10.76 28.36 33.15
N LEU A 212 10.96 27.44 34.07
CA LEU A 212 11.69 27.63 35.35
C LEU A 212 13.11 28.08 35.12
N LEU A 213 13.87 27.41 34.22
CA LEU A 213 15.24 27.80 33.85
C LEU A 213 15.28 29.24 33.28
N GLY A 214 14.26 29.61 32.48
CA GLY A 214 14.09 30.97 31.97
C GLY A 214 13.90 31.99 33.06
N LEU A 215 13.08 31.69 34.07
CA LEU A 215 12.85 32.54 35.24
C LEU A 215 14.08 32.67 36.15
N LEU A 216 14.80 31.56 36.40
CA LEU A 216 16.03 31.56 37.18
C LEU A 216 17.18 32.37 36.52
N ARG A 217 17.24 32.31 35.15
CA ARG A 217 18.15 33.16 34.36
C ARG A 217 17.78 34.65 34.45
N LYS A 218 16.48 34.99 34.42
CA LYS A 218 16.00 36.37 34.59
C LYS A 218 16.28 36.91 35.98
N ARG A 219 16.28 36.08 37.03
CA ARG A 219 16.58 36.44 38.43
C ARG A 219 18.09 36.49 38.74
N GLY A 220 18.96 36.25 37.76
CA GLY A 220 20.41 36.31 37.97
C GLY A 220 21.02 35.18 38.83
N ILE A 221 20.18 34.16 39.17
CA ILE A 221 20.62 33.04 40.03
C ILE A 221 21.51 32.04 39.24
N LEU A 222 21.31 31.96 37.93
CA LEU A 222 22.17 31.18 37.01
C LEU A 222 23.07 32.17 36.25
N ALA A 223 24.38 31.97 36.40
CA ALA A 223 25.38 32.76 35.69
C ALA A 223 25.08 32.75 34.19
N LYS A 224 25.04 33.97 33.62
CA LYS A 224 24.89 34.17 32.18
C LYS A 224 26.13 33.55 31.53
N ALA A 225 26.03 32.30 31.09
CA ALA A 225 27.09 31.74 30.27
C ALA A 225 27.16 32.62 29.02
N GLU A 226 28.14 33.48 28.93
CA GLU A 226 28.53 34.19 27.71
C GLU A 226 28.98 33.14 26.68
N SER A 227 28.02 32.43 26.15
CA SER A 227 28.26 31.61 24.97
C SER A 227 28.39 32.57 23.78
N ARG A 228 29.65 32.93 23.50
CA ARG A 228 30.10 33.50 22.23
C ARG A 228 29.91 32.52 21.07
N ARG A 229 29.07 31.48 21.24
CA ARG A 229 28.69 30.53 20.21
C ARG A 229 27.68 31.25 19.34
N SER A 230 28.15 31.83 18.22
CA SER A 230 27.26 32.27 17.16
C SER A 230 26.29 31.13 16.85
N ARG A 231 24.98 31.41 16.91
CA ARG A 231 23.95 30.41 16.59
C ARG A 231 24.33 29.77 15.26
N PRO A 232 24.20 28.43 15.09
CA PRO A 232 24.50 27.78 13.82
C PRO A 232 23.70 28.45 12.70
N VAL A 233 24.30 28.61 11.55
CA VAL A 233 23.73 29.33 10.39
C VAL A 233 22.33 28.78 10.04
N ILE A 234 22.13 27.46 10.17
CA ILE A 234 20.84 26.79 9.97
C ILE A 234 19.74 27.37 10.89
N LEU A 235 20.05 27.58 12.18
CA LEU A 235 19.07 28.11 13.13
C LEU A 235 18.75 29.60 12.88
N LYS A 236 19.74 30.37 12.38
CA LYS A 236 19.51 31.76 11.94
C LYS A 236 18.65 31.80 10.69
N MET A 237 18.84 30.86 9.79
CA MET A 237 18.07 30.75 8.56
C MET A 237 16.61 30.44 8.82
N MET A 238 16.28 29.58 9.79
CA MET A 238 14.90 29.30 10.20
C MET A 238 14.21 30.52 10.85
N THR A 239 14.96 31.37 11.54
CA THR A 239 14.39 32.53 12.25
C THR A 239 14.40 33.82 11.44
N HIS A 240 15.43 34.05 10.61
CA HIS A 240 15.65 35.25 9.80
C HIS A 240 16.20 34.86 8.42
N PRO A 241 15.37 34.27 7.52
CA PRO A 241 15.83 33.74 6.25
C PRO A 241 16.44 34.80 5.33
N ILE A 242 15.77 35.95 5.16
CA ILE A 242 16.20 37.01 4.24
C ILE A 242 17.58 37.56 4.61
N ASP A 243 17.77 37.94 5.88
CA ASP A 243 19.06 38.48 6.35
C ASP A 243 20.17 37.43 6.27
N THR A 244 19.87 36.18 6.58
CA THR A 244 20.85 35.10 6.55
C THR A 244 21.31 34.81 5.13
N PHE A 245 20.40 34.78 4.14
CA PHE A 245 20.76 34.65 2.73
C PHE A 245 21.62 35.81 2.21
N TYR A 246 21.30 37.05 2.62
CA TYR A 246 22.09 38.22 2.25
C TYR A 246 23.54 38.10 2.74
N TYR A 247 23.73 37.66 4.01
CA TYR A 247 25.06 37.43 4.59
C TYR A 247 25.78 36.22 4.01
N LEU A 248 25.07 35.15 3.64
CA LEU A 248 25.62 34.00 2.93
C LEU A 248 26.14 34.40 1.53
N ARG A 249 25.36 35.18 0.79
CA ARG A 249 25.74 35.72 -0.54
C ARG A 249 26.98 36.61 -0.45
N SER A 250 27.10 37.43 0.58
CA SER A 250 28.25 38.32 0.78
C SER A 250 29.50 37.59 1.29
N GLY A 251 29.45 36.26 1.47
CA GLY A 251 30.59 35.43 1.95
C GLY A 251 30.96 35.64 3.42
N LYS A 252 30.13 36.39 4.18
CA LYS A 252 30.38 36.66 5.62
C LYS A 252 30.01 35.50 6.53
N TYR A 253 29.12 34.61 6.08
CA TYR A 253 28.71 33.41 6.81
C TYR A 253 28.84 32.16 5.95
N GLY A 254 29.01 31.01 6.62
CA GLY A 254 29.13 29.70 5.99
C GLY A 254 30.52 29.33 5.57
N SER A 255 30.85 28.07 5.66
CA SER A 255 32.09 27.49 5.16
C SER A 255 31.74 26.36 4.18
N VAL A 256 32.68 26.02 3.29
CA VAL A 256 32.52 24.88 2.37
C VAL A 256 32.28 23.60 3.16
N TYR A 257 32.97 23.41 4.27
CA TYR A 257 32.78 22.22 5.11
C TYR A 257 31.40 22.13 5.73
N SER A 258 30.83 23.26 6.20
CA SER A 258 29.46 23.28 6.73
C SER A 258 28.43 23.04 5.63
N ALA A 259 28.63 23.57 4.43
CA ALA A 259 27.78 23.33 3.27
C ALA A 259 27.81 21.86 2.83
N THR A 260 28.99 21.25 2.76
CA THR A 260 29.14 19.81 2.48
C THR A 260 28.44 18.97 3.55
N GLY A 261 28.56 19.35 4.82
CA GLY A 261 27.84 18.70 5.91
C GLY A 261 26.30 18.74 5.73
N VAL A 262 25.77 19.89 5.25
CA VAL A 262 24.33 20.02 4.94
C VAL A 262 23.94 19.11 3.78
N TYR A 263 24.70 19.07 2.68
CA TYR A 263 24.44 18.16 1.56
C TYR A 263 24.45 16.68 1.98
N LEU A 264 25.42 16.29 2.79
CA LEU A 264 25.48 14.91 3.33
C LEU A 264 24.29 14.60 4.23
N LEU A 265 23.86 15.55 5.06
CA LEU A 265 22.67 15.40 5.89
C LEU A 265 21.41 15.27 5.03
N THR A 266 21.26 16.12 4.02
CA THR A 266 20.13 16.06 3.09
C THR A 266 20.12 14.74 2.29
N PHE A 267 21.27 14.28 1.84
CA PHE A 267 21.41 12.96 1.23
C PHE A 267 21.01 11.83 2.18
N PHE A 268 21.45 11.91 3.45
CA PHE A 268 21.03 10.93 4.46
C PHE A 268 19.52 10.93 4.69
N VAL A 269 18.91 12.12 4.79
CA VAL A 269 17.44 12.25 4.90
C VAL A 269 16.75 11.68 3.66
N PHE A 270 17.28 11.95 2.46
CA PHE A 270 16.76 11.39 1.20
C PHE A 270 16.81 9.86 1.19
N VAL A 271 17.93 9.26 1.65
CA VAL A 271 18.05 7.80 1.80
C VAL A 271 17.05 7.28 2.84
N CYS A 272 16.92 7.98 3.97
CA CYS A 272 15.92 7.62 4.98
C CYS A 272 14.50 7.69 4.43
N ASP A 273 14.15 8.69 3.64
CA ASP A 273 12.83 8.82 2.98
C ASP A 273 12.56 7.66 2.00
N MET A 274 13.59 7.11 1.36
CA MET A 274 13.43 5.92 0.52
C MET A 274 13.20 4.63 1.32
N TYR A 275 13.89 4.44 2.45
CA TYR A 275 13.92 3.16 3.17
C TYR A 275 13.00 3.08 4.39
N LEU A 276 12.78 4.21 5.10
CA LEU A 276 11.96 4.24 6.32
C LEU A 276 10.44 4.25 6.10
N PRO A 277 9.88 4.79 4.99
CA PRO A 277 8.45 4.76 4.83
C PRO A 277 7.89 3.36 4.88
N SER A 278 6.80 3.20 5.63
CA SER A 278 6.01 1.98 5.67
C SER A 278 5.59 1.57 4.25
N TYR A 279 5.38 0.27 4.04
CA TYR A 279 4.87 -0.32 2.79
C TYR A 279 3.70 0.47 2.17
N LEU A 280 2.84 1.07 2.99
CA LEU A 280 1.69 1.87 2.56
C LEU A 280 2.07 3.13 1.79
N PHE A 281 3.16 3.78 2.17
CA PHE A 281 3.61 5.06 1.62
C PHE A 281 4.70 4.91 0.56
N ARG A 282 5.20 3.70 0.36
CA ARG A 282 6.17 3.42 -0.71
C ARG A 282 5.55 3.59 -2.07
N ARG A 283 6.11 4.50 -2.84
CA ARG A 283 5.72 4.75 -4.24
C ARG A 283 6.43 3.84 -5.24
N THR A 284 7.62 3.37 -4.88
CA THR A 284 8.49 2.55 -5.74
C THR A 284 9.00 1.33 -5.01
N ASP A 285 9.15 0.22 -5.72
CA ASP A 285 9.78 -0.99 -5.20
C ASP A 285 11.29 -0.78 -5.13
N ILE A 286 11.83 -0.65 -3.92
CA ILE A 286 13.27 -0.40 -3.70
C ILE A 286 14.11 -1.59 -4.16
N SER A 287 13.57 -2.80 -4.14
CA SER A 287 14.26 -4.00 -4.62
C SER A 287 14.62 -3.93 -6.10
N ALA A 288 13.89 -3.11 -6.88
CA ALA A 288 14.15 -2.90 -8.30
C ALA A 288 15.20 -1.81 -8.59
N ILE A 289 15.62 -1.05 -7.57
CA ILE A 289 16.57 0.07 -7.74
C ILE A 289 17.99 -0.41 -7.38
N PRO A 290 18.94 -0.42 -8.33
CA PRO A 290 20.34 -0.75 -8.02
C PRO A 290 20.91 0.24 -6.99
N ILE A 291 21.59 -0.27 -5.97
CA ILE A 291 22.10 0.55 -4.86
C ILE A 291 23.03 1.69 -5.34
N PHE A 292 23.75 1.48 -6.44
CA PHE A 292 24.62 2.48 -7.05
C PHE A 292 23.88 3.62 -7.74
N SER A 293 22.59 3.46 -8.07
CA SER A 293 21.79 4.53 -8.70
C SER A 293 21.32 5.57 -7.67
N ILE A 294 21.23 5.22 -6.38
CA ILE A 294 20.73 6.12 -5.33
C ILE A 294 21.58 7.40 -5.23
N PRO A 295 22.92 7.33 -5.10
CA PRO A 295 23.75 8.54 -5.14
C PRO A 295 23.62 9.32 -6.43
N LEU A 296 23.50 8.65 -7.59
CA LEU A 296 23.38 9.31 -8.89
C LEU A 296 22.08 10.12 -8.98
N ILE A 297 20.95 9.54 -8.52
CA ILE A 297 19.64 10.22 -8.51
C ILE A 297 19.67 11.50 -7.68
N PHE A 298 20.49 11.55 -6.62
CA PHE A 298 20.60 12.73 -5.76
C PHE A 298 21.65 13.73 -6.28
N PHE A 299 22.87 13.26 -6.55
CA PHE A 299 24.00 14.16 -6.83
C PHE A 299 24.02 14.68 -8.27
N VAL A 300 23.47 13.97 -9.26
CA VAL A 300 23.46 14.45 -10.66
C VAL A 300 22.55 15.69 -10.82
N PRO A 301 21.28 15.69 -10.35
CA PRO A 301 20.45 16.90 -10.37
C PRO A 301 21.06 18.06 -9.58
N LEU A 302 21.67 17.78 -8.43
CA LEU A 302 22.35 18.78 -7.63
C LEU A 302 23.53 19.41 -8.38
N ALA A 303 24.37 18.61 -9.03
CA ALA A 303 25.47 19.09 -9.84
C ALA A 303 24.99 19.95 -11.02
N LEU A 304 23.92 19.51 -11.71
CA LEU A 304 23.30 20.27 -12.81
C LEU A 304 22.75 21.61 -12.32
N LEU A 305 22.13 21.65 -11.15
CA LEU A 305 21.62 22.88 -10.54
C LEU A 305 22.75 23.84 -10.17
N LEU A 306 23.85 23.36 -9.57
CA LEU A 306 25.02 24.17 -9.25
C LEU A 306 25.69 24.73 -10.52
N PHE A 307 25.83 23.90 -11.54
CA PHE A 307 26.41 24.30 -12.82
C PHE A 307 25.51 25.29 -13.54
N GLY A 308 24.21 25.04 -13.60
CA GLY A 308 23.23 25.95 -14.21
C GLY A 308 23.22 27.32 -13.52
N ASN A 309 23.22 27.37 -12.21
CA ASN A 309 23.33 28.63 -11.45
C ASN A 309 24.62 29.38 -11.75
N LYS A 310 25.75 28.67 -11.93
CA LYS A 310 27.02 29.30 -12.27
C LYS A 310 26.99 29.85 -13.70
N MET A 311 26.43 29.11 -14.66
CA MET A 311 26.29 29.54 -16.05
C MET A 311 25.41 30.80 -16.15
N ILE A 312 24.23 30.79 -15.49
CA ILE A 312 23.34 31.96 -15.46
C ILE A 312 24.04 33.17 -14.81
N SER A 313 24.73 32.97 -13.68
CA SER A 313 25.49 34.01 -13.03
C SER A 313 26.60 34.59 -13.94
N SER A 314 27.24 33.75 -14.76
CA SER A 314 28.26 34.19 -15.72
C SER A 314 27.69 34.98 -16.89
N ILE A 315 26.51 34.56 -17.41
CA ILE A 315 25.84 35.25 -18.54
C ILE A 315 25.27 36.61 -18.11
N CYS A 316 24.77 36.69 -16.87
CA CYS A 316 24.16 37.92 -16.33
C CYS A 316 25.20 38.87 -15.67
N GLU A 317 26.49 38.74 -16.00
CA GLU A 317 27.58 39.54 -15.42
C GLU A 317 27.61 39.55 -13.87
N GLY A 318 27.11 38.50 -13.27
CA GLY A 318 27.05 38.36 -11.82
C GLY A 318 28.40 38.02 -11.20
N GLU A 319 28.77 38.67 -10.11
CA GLU A 319 30.03 38.44 -9.36
C GLU A 319 30.02 37.14 -8.54
N GLY A 320 29.05 36.21 -8.72
CA GLY A 320 28.88 34.99 -7.95
C GLY A 320 30.03 34.02 -8.11
N SER A 321 30.90 33.90 -7.12
CA SER A 321 31.90 32.85 -7.05
C SER A 321 31.25 31.48 -6.93
N PHE A 322 31.80 30.43 -7.58
CA PHE A 322 31.29 29.04 -7.44
C PHE A 322 31.20 28.60 -5.99
N LYS A 323 32.16 29.03 -5.15
CA LYS A 323 32.14 28.79 -3.71
C LYS A 323 30.90 29.35 -3.02
N ASN A 324 30.49 30.58 -3.37
CA ASN A 324 29.32 31.21 -2.77
C ASN A 324 28.03 30.56 -3.26
N ILE A 325 27.96 30.17 -4.54
CA ILE A 325 26.83 29.43 -5.10
C ILE A 325 26.69 28.08 -4.39
N TYR A 326 27.79 27.33 -4.22
CA TYR A 326 27.81 26.06 -3.52
C TYR A 326 27.30 26.18 -2.08
N ILE A 327 27.77 27.21 -1.34
CA ILE A 327 27.37 27.44 0.05
C ILE A 327 25.89 27.84 0.12
N THR A 328 25.46 28.83 -0.69
CA THR A 328 24.07 29.30 -0.65
C THR A 328 23.07 28.23 -1.06
N THR A 329 23.37 27.44 -2.07
CA THR A 329 22.51 26.33 -2.50
C THR A 329 22.38 25.26 -1.40
N ALA A 330 23.46 24.94 -0.68
CA ALA A 330 23.39 23.98 0.42
C ALA A 330 22.42 24.39 1.54
N TYR A 331 22.35 25.67 1.83
CA TYR A 331 21.43 26.19 2.85
C TYR A 331 20.02 26.52 2.32
N ALA A 332 19.81 26.42 1.01
CA ALA A 332 18.49 26.56 0.38
C ALA A 332 17.75 25.23 0.28
N PHE A 333 18.47 24.11 0.41
CA PHE A 333 17.92 22.75 0.45
C PHE A 333 17.37 22.43 1.85
#